data_8c2a073bc04ac49590f0bdeeac4bed9a
#
_entry.id   8c2a073bc04ac49590f0bdeeac4bed9a
#
_cell.length_a   1.000
_cell.length_b   1.000
_cell.length_c   1.000
_cell.angle_alpha   90.00
_cell.angle_beta   90.00
_cell.angle_gamma   90.00
#
_symmetry.space_group_name_H-M   'P 1'
#
loop_
_entity.id
_entity.type
_entity.pdbx_description
1 polymer ?
#
loop_
_entity_poly.entity_id
_entity_poly.type
_entity_poly.pdbx_seq_one_letter_code
_entity_poly.pdbx_strand_id
1 'polypeptide(L)'
;FLRLQLGRFISEEDIMKEKTKEIERSLIKKFRKSIWRAFTKAVQKYDLIQPGDKIAVCISGGKDSMLMAKLLQELQRHGKYPFELVFLVMNPGYNADNWKIIQDNAKVLGIPLTVFESDIFNIVAEVDKNPCYLCARMRRGYLYSHAKELGCNKIALGHHFDDVIETVLMGMLYSGKVETMMPKLHSKNFEGMELIRPMYMVKEADIKAWRDYHQLHFIQCACRFTENCATCGGAKGSKRDEMKELVAKFRETSDVIEYNIFNSVHNVNLRTIIGYHKDDMEYNFLDDYDDWGKTGHGENSTEVSGESES
;
A
#
# COMPACT_ATOMS: atom_id res chain seq x y z
N PHE A 1 -52.39 3.70 -30.41
CA PHE A 1 -52.87 2.92 -29.26
C PHE A 1 -51.73 2.73 -28.27
N LEU A 2 -51.85 3.31 -27.10
CA LEU A 2 -51.09 3.35 -25.89
C LEU A 2 -50.00 2.27 -25.72
N ARG A 3 -48.74 2.67 -25.77
CA ARG A 3 -47.67 2.10 -24.97
C ARG A 3 -47.40 3.05 -23.81
N LEU A 4 -48.10 2.85 -22.72
CA LEU A 4 -47.71 3.33 -21.40
C LEU A 4 -46.45 2.57 -21.01
N GLN A 5 -45.28 3.14 -21.27
CA GLN A 5 -44.05 2.74 -20.59
C GLN A 5 -44.20 3.22 -19.14
N LEU A 6 -44.40 2.29 -18.23
CA LEU A 6 -44.18 2.49 -16.81
C LEU A 6 -42.72 2.86 -16.61
N GLY A 7 -42.41 4.14 -16.66
CA GLY A 7 -41.15 4.70 -16.21
C GLY A 7 -41.07 4.51 -14.70
N ARG A 8 -40.36 3.44 -14.24
CA ARG A 8 -39.88 3.41 -12.89
C ARG A 8 -39.00 4.65 -12.70
N PHE A 9 -39.40 5.56 -11.86
CA PHE A 9 -38.50 6.58 -11.32
C PHE A 9 -37.39 5.85 -10.59
N ILE A 10 -36.21 5.75 -11.21
CA ILE A 10 -35.02 5.19 -10.59
C ILE A 10 -34.57 6.22 -9.58
N SER A 11 -34.56 5.87 -8.30
CA SER A 11 -34.10 6.77 -7.25
C SER A 11 -32.58 7.00 -7.36
N GLU A 12 -32.10 8.12 -6.84
CA GLU A 12 -30.63 8.37 -6.75
C GLU A 12 -29.92 7.24 -6.01
N GLU A 13 -30.57 6.66 -5.02
CA GLU A 13 -30.05 5.52 -4.25
C GLU A 13 -29.90 4.25 -5.12
N ASP A 14 -30.85 3.99 -6.03
CA ASP A 14 -30.76 2.85 -6.93
C ASP A 14 -29.65 3.02 -7.97
N ILE A 15 -29.48 4.25 -8.48
CA ILE A 15 -28.37 4.59 -9.40
C ILE A 15 -27.04 4.38 -8.68
N MET A 16 -26.92 4.82 -7.43
CA MET A 16 -25.71 4.66 -6.62
C MET A 16 -25.38 3.19 -6.37
N LYS A 17 -26.38 2.39 -6.00
CA LYS A 17 -26.23 0.93 -5.78
C LYS A 17 -25.78 0.23 -7.06
N GLU A 18 -26.31 0.60 -8.21
CA GLU A 18 -25.91 -0.01 -9.49
C GLU A 18 -24.47 0.36 -9.84
N LYS A 19 -24.08 1.63 -9.66
CA LYS A 19 -22.68 2.07 -9.83
C LYS A 19 -21.71 1.31 -8.92
N THR A 20 -22.07 1.12 -7.65
CA THR A 20 -21.28 0.31 -6.70
C THR A 20 -21.09 -1.11 -7.21
N LYS A 21 -22.17 -1.77 -7.69
CA LYS A 21 -22.09 -3.13 -8.25
C LYS A 21 -21.25 -3.21 -9.52
N GLU A 22 -21.31 -2.18 -10.37
CA GLU A 22 -20.47 -2.09 -11.57
C GLU A 22 -18.99 -2.04 -11.20
N ILE A 23 -18.62 -1.21 -10.22
CA ILE A 23 -17.26 -1.08 -9.71
C ILE A 23 -16.77 -2.44 -9.15
N GLU A 24 -17.56 -3.10 -8.32
CA GLU A 24 -17.27 -4.43 -7.75
C GLU A 24 -17.04 -5.47 -8.86
N ARG A 25 -17.97 -5.54 -9.80
CA ARG A 25 -17.88 -6.46 -10.95
C ARG A 25 -16.63 -6.20 -11.80
N SER A 26 -16.23 -4.93 -11.94
CA SER A 26 -15.05 -4.57 -12.73
C SER A 26 -13.77 -5.13 -12.13
N LEU A 27 -13.62 -5.13 -10.80
CA LEU A 27 -12.45 -5.68 -10.11
C LEU A 27 -12.27 -7.17 -10.39
N ILE A 28 -13.38 -7.93 -10.36
CA ILE A 28 -13.34 -9.38 -10.54
C ILE A 28 -13.28 -9.79 -12.02
N LYS A 29 -13.76 -8.93 -12.95
CA LYS A 29 -13.78 -9.22 -14.39
C LYS A 29 -12.67 -8.48 -15.14
N LYS A 30 -12.82 -7.16 -15.34
CA LYS A 30 -11.93 -6.33 -16.16
C LYS A 30 -10.53 -6.23 -15.57
N PHE A 31 -10.42 -5.91 -14.28
CA PHE A 31 -9.16 -5.76 -13.55
C PHE A 31 -8.70 -7.03 -12.84
N ARG A 32 -9.27 -8.19 -13.23
CA ARG A 32 -8.94 -9.47 -12.59
C ARG A 32 -7.45 -9.81 -12.67
N LYS A 33 -6.83 -9.62 -13.84
CA LYS A 33 -5.42 -9.98 -14.04
C LYS A 33 -4.47 -9.00 -13.38
N SER A 34 -4.74 -7.71 -13.52
CA SER A 34 -3.87 -6.63 -13.08
C SER A 34 -4.00 -6.32 -11.58
N ILE A 35 -5.24 -6.25 -11.06
CA ILE A 35 -5.48 -5.86 -9.66
C ILE A 35 -5.83 -7.07 -8.80
N TRP A 36 -6.93 -7.77 -9.09
CA TRP A 36 -7.46 -8.81 -8.20
C TRP A 36 -6.49 -9.95 -7.92
N ARG A 37 -5.85 -10.47 -8.97
CA ARG A 37 -4.85 -11.55 -8.82
C ARG A 37 -3.60 -11.08 -8.07
N ALA A 38 -3.11 -9.87 -8.33
CA ALA A 38 -1.97 -9.31 -7.63
C ALA A 38 -2.27 -9.13 -6.13
N PHE A 39 -3.46 -8.59 -5.81
CA PHE A 39 -3.95 -8.45 -4.44
C PHE A 39 -4.09 -9.80 -3.73
N THR A 40 -4.82 -10.76 -4.30
CA THR A 40 -5.03 -12.07 -3.68
C THR A 40 -3.72 -12.86 -3.55
N LYS A 41 -2.80 -12.72 -4.51
CA LYS A 41 -1.46 -13.29 -4.44
C LYS A 41 -0.65 -12.69 -3.27
N ALA A 42 -0.73 -11.38 -3.05
CA ALA A 42 -0.06 -10.74 -1.92
C ALA A 42 -0.64 -11.23 -0.58
N VAL A 43 -1.98 -11.28 -0.45
CA VAL A 43 -2.63 -11.78 0.76
C VAL A 43 -2.19 -13.20 1.10
N GLN A 44 -2.13 -14.09 0.11
CA GLN A 44 -1.72 -15.49 0.30
C GLN A 44 -0.21 -15.64 0.52
N LYS A 45 0.62 -15.00 -0.32
CA LYS A 45 2.08 -15.15 -0.27
C LYS A 45 2.67 -14.70 1.06
N TYR A 46 2.12 -13.62 1.62
CA TYR A 46 2.62 -13.01 2.84
C TYR A 46 1.77 -13.34 4.07
N ASP A 47 0.78 -14.21 3.90
CA ASP A 47 -0.07 -14.68 5.00
C ASP A 47 -0.68 -13.51 5.79
N LEU A 48 -1.31 -12.56 5.06
CA LEU A 48 -1.72 -11.29 5.62
C LEU A 48 -3.00 -11.36 6.46
N ILE A 49 -3.90 -12.28 6.12
CA ILE A 49 -5.24 -12.37 6.74
C ILE A 49 -5.48 -13.81 7.21
N GLN A 50 -5.93 -13.95 8.45
CA GLN A 50 -6.25 -15.22 9.09
C GLN A 50 -7.74 -15.31 9.41
N PRO A 51 -8.29 -16.54 9.56
CA PRO A 51 -9.64 -16.73 10.08
C PRO A 51 -9.80 -16.06 11.44
N GLY A 52 -10.88 -15.27 11.57
CA GLY A 52 -11.20 -14.56 12.82
C GLY A 52 -10.49 -13.22 13.00
N ASP A 53 -9.66 -12.78 12.05
CA ASP A 53 -9.10 -11.43 12.09
C ASP A 53 -10.19 -10.35 12.06
N LYS A 54 -9.97 -9.26 12.81
CA LYS A 54 -10.72 -8.03 12.70
C LYS A 54 -9.79 -6.91 12.27
N ILE A 55 -9.98 -6.40 11.05
CA ILE A 55 -9.04 -5.55 10.34
C ILE A 55 -9.57 -4.12 10.26
N ALA A 56 -8.85 -3.16 10.81
CA ALA A 56 -9.09 -1.75 10.57
C ALA A 56 -8.47 -1.33 9.23
N VAL A 57 -9.29 -1.08 8.24
CA VAL A 57 -8.90 -0.58 6.92
C VAL A 57 -8.74 0.93 7.01
N CYS A 58 -7.50 1.41 6.96
CA CYS A 58 -7.19 2.83 7.12
C CYS A 58 -7.49 3.61 5.83
N ILE A 59 -8.51 4.44 5.86
CA ILE A 59 -8.96 5.27 4.74
C ILE A 59 -8.33 6.66 4.84
N SER A 60 -7.51 7.01 3.87
CA SER A 60 -6.91 8.36 3.75
C SER A 60 -7.67 9.29 2.81
N GLY A 61 -8.67 8.79 2.09
CA GLY A 61 -9.39 9.51 1.06
C GLY A 61 -8.72 9.47 -0.33
N GLY A 62 -7.51 8.97 -0.44
CA GLY A 62 -6.79 8.77 -1.70
C GLY A 62 -7.23 7.49 -2.42
N LYS A 63 -6.92 7.41 -3.72
CA LYS A 63 -7.26 6.29 -4.61
C LYS A 63 -6.86 4.92 -4.06
N ASP A 64 -5.68 4.84 -3.43
CA ASP A 64 -5.09 3.58 -2.97
C ASP A 64 -5.86 3.00 -1.79
N SER A 65 -6.15 3.82 -0.78
CA SER A 65 -6.91 3.40 0.39
C SER A 65 -8.35 3.00 0.06
N MET A 66 -8.98 3.70 -0.87
CA MET A 66 -10.35 3.42 -1.31
C MET A 66 -10.42 2.14 -2.15
N LEU A 67 -9.46 1.91 -3.06
CA LEU A 67 -9.36 0.65 -3.80
C LEU A 67 -9.09 -0.52 -2.85
N MET A 68 -8.15 -0.36 -1.89
CA MET A 68 -7.88 -1.39 -0.88
C MET A 68 -9.14 -1.78 -0.11
N ALA A 69 -9.95 -0.80 0.29
CA ALA A 69 -11.21 -1.05 0.98
C ALA A 69 -12.16 -1.92 0.13
N LYS A 70 -12.30 -1.61 -1.16
CA LYS A 70 -13.14 -2.41 -2.07
C LYS A 70 -12.59 -3.82 -2.26
N LEU A 71 -11.29 -3.98 -2.42
CA LEU A 71 -10.66 -5.30 -2.58
C LEU A 71 -10.85 -6.17 -1.34
N LEU A 72 -10.74 -5.59 -0.14
CA LEU A 72 -10.97 -6.30 1.12
C LEU A 72 -12.45 -6.66 1.30
N GLN A 73 -13.41 -5.78 0.92
CA GLN A 73 -14.85 -6.11 0.92
C GLN A 73 -15.15 -7.28 -0.02
N GLU A 74 -14.59 -7.27 -1.23
CA GLU A 74 -14.76 -8.37 -2.19
C GLU A 74 -14.14 -9.68 -1.67
N LEU A 75 -12.96 -9.58 -1.04
CA LEU A 75 -12.33 -10.74 -0.44
C LEU A 75 -13.15 -11.31 0.72
N GLN A 76 -13.75 -10.45 1.56
CA GLN A 76 -14.63 -10.86 2.66
C GLN A 76 -15.88 -11.58 2.15
N ARG A 77 -16.49 -11.09 1.07
CA ARG A 77 -17.70 -11.70 0.48
C ARG A 77 -17.44 -13.06 -0.18
N HIS A 78 -16.26 -13.23 -0.76
CA HIS A 78 -15.92 -14.40 -1.60
C HIS A 78 -14.78 -15.23 -1.03
N GLY A 79 -14.27 -14.86 0.15
CA GLY A 79 -13.16 -15.52 0.81
C GLY A 79 -13.53 -16.90 1.37
N LYS A 80 -12.51 -17.71 1.61
CA LYS A 80 -12.66 -19.08 2.11
C LYS A 80 -12.91 -19.17 3.62
N TYR A 81 -12.64 -18.08 4.36
CA TYR A 81 -12.75 -18.02 5.82
C TYR A 81 -13.25 -16.65 6.28
N PRO A 82 -13.94 -16.60 7.42
CA PRO A 82 -14.52 -15.35 7.93
C PRO A 82 -13.45 -14.44 8.55
N PHE A 83 -13.57 -13.15 8.29
CA PHE A 83 -12.88 -12.07 8.99
C PHE A 83 -13.76 -10.81 8.99
N GLU A 84 -13.48 -9.88 9.88
CA GLU A 84 -14.25 -8.64 10.02
C GLU A 84 -13.47 -7.43 9.49
N LEU A 85 -14.20 -6.44 8.97
CA LEU A 85 -13.65 -5.19 8.46
C LEU A 85 -14.27 -3.99 9.18
N VAL A 86 -13.42 -3.04 9.57
CA VAL A 86 -13.79 -1.72 10.04
C VAL A 86 -13.10 -0.69 9.15
N PHE A 87 -13.84 0.21 8.51
CA PHE A 87 -13.28 1.23 7.61
C PHE A 87 -13.03 2.52 8.38
N LEU A 88 -11.80 2.67 8.85
CA LEU A 88 -11.41 3.70 9.80
C LEU A 88 -10.88 4.94 9.09
N VAL A 89 -11.51 6.08 9.32
CA VAL A 89 -11.12 7.38 8.81
C VAL A 89 -10.76 8.31 9.95
N MET A 90 -9.55 8.81 9.94
CA MET A 90 -9.16 9.89 10.81
C MET A 90 -9.43 11.23 10.11
N ASN A 91 -10.24 12.08 10.71
CA ASN A 91 -10.39 13.47 10.29
C ASN A 91 -9.43 14.37 11.08
N PRO A 92 -8.30 14.79 10.48
CA PRO A 92 -7.35 15.68 11.17
C PRO A 92 -7.72 17.16 11.02
N GLY A 93 -8.96 17.48 10.66
CA GLY A 93 -9.44 18.81 10.32
C GLY A 93 -9.36 19.11 8.83
N TYR A 94 -9.84 18.20 7.98
CA TYR A 94 -9.96 18.46 6.53
C TYR A 94 -10.76 19.72 6.26
N ASN A 95 -10.46 20.40 5.14
CA ASN A 95 -11.39 21.41 4.62
C ASN A 95 -12.70 20.73 4.15
N ALA A 96 -13.78 21.52 4.04
CA ALA A 96 -15.10 21.01 3.73
C ALA A 96 -15.15 20.27 2.37
N ASP A 97 -14.40 20.75 1.38
CA ASP A 97 -14.38 20.17 0.03
C ASP A 97 -13.70 18.79 0.03
N ASN A 98 -12.52 18.68 0.66
CA ASN A 98 -11.82 17.40 0.77
C ASN A 98 -12.65 16.38 1.57
N TRP A 99 -13.28 16.84 2.66
CA TRP A 99 -14.14 15.96 3.45
C TRP A 99 -15.35 15.47 2.66
N LYS A 100 -15.97 16.36 1.90
CA LYS A 100 -17.07 16.01 1.00
C LYS A 100 -16.63 14.98 -0.05
N ILE A 101 -15.48 15.16 -0.69
CA ILE A 101 -14.93 14.20 -1.67
C ILE A 101 -14.75 12.82 -1.05
N ILE A 102 -14.23 12.74 0.18
CA ILE A 102 -14.06 11.45 0.91
C ILE A 102 -15.41 10.77 1.12
N GLN A 103 -16.41 11.52 1.61
CA GLN A 103 -17.75 11.01 1.87
C GLN A 103 -18.47 10.56 0.60
N ASP A 104 -18.40 11.36 -0.47
CA ASP A 104 -19.05 11.04 -1.73
C ASP A 104 -18.43 9.80 -2.38
N ASN A 105 -17.09 9.68 -2.37
CA ASN A 105 -16.42 8.46 -2.83
C ASN A 105 -16.79 7.23 -1.99
N ALA A 106 -16.87 7.36 -0.67
CA ALA A 106 -17.27 6.27 0.20
C ALA A 106 -18.70 5.79 -0.11
N LYS A 107 -19.63 6.72 -0.38
CA LYS A 107 -21.00 6.40 -0.83
C LYS A 107 -21.00 5.65 -2.14
N VAL A 108 -20.31 6.19 -3.17
CA VAL A 108 -20.20 5.57 -4.50
C VAL A 108 -19.61 4.18 -4.45
N LEU A 109 -18.63 4.00 -3.58
CA LEU A 109 -17.94 2.71 -3.39
C LEU A 109 -18.67 1.77 -2.41
N GLY A 110 -19.71 2.23 -1.72
CA GLY A 110 -20.43 1.44 -0.71
C GLY A 110 -19.53 1.06 0.48
N ILE A 111 -18.69 2.00 0.93
CA ILE A 111 -17.79 1.80 2.08
C ILE A 111 -18.38 2.48 3.31
N PRO A 112 -18.79 1.73 4.37
CA PRO A 112 -19.29 2.30 5.61
C PRO A 112 -18.14 2.87 6.44
N LEU A 113 -18.03 4.19 6.53
CA LEU A 113 -16.94 4.86 7.25
C LEU A 113 -17.19 4.90 8.76
N THR A 114 -16.18 4.53 9.54
CA THR A 114 -16.07 4.82 10.97
C THR A 114 -15.11 5.99 11.13
N VAL A 115 -15.63 7.16 11.52
CA VAL A 115 -14.88 8.41 11.57
C VAL A 115 -14.51 8.75 12.99
N PHE A 116 -13.28 9.19 13.22
CA PHE A 116 -12.87 9.84 14.45
C PHE A 116 -12.11 11.13 14.17
N GLU A 117 -12.24 12.09 15.08
CA GLU A 117 -11.60 13.42 14.98
C GLU A 117 -10.21 13.40 15.63
N SER A 118 -9.31 14.24 15.13
CA SER A 118 -8.01 14.48 15.77
C SER A 118 -7.49 15.89 15.51
N ASP A 119 -6.76 16.45 16.47
CA ASP A 119 -6.18 17.80 16.41
C ASP A 119 -4.77 17.82 15.78
N ILE A 120 -4.38 16.79 15.07
CA ILE A 120 -3.01 16.65 14.55
C ILE A 120 -2.58 17.86 13.72
N PHE A 121 -3.45 18.40 12.88
CA PHE A 121 -3.08 19.55 12.05
C PHE A 121 -2.80 20.80 12.87
N ASN A 122 -3.49 21.01 13.98
CA ASN A 122 -3.23 22.14 14.87
C ASN A 122 -1.90 21.95 15.61
N ILE A 123 -1.65 20.75 16.14
CA ILE A 123 -0.42 20.40 16.84
C ILE A 123 0.81 20.52 15.93
N VAL A 124 0.71 20.01 14.69
CA VAL A 124 1.84 20.01 13.75
C VAL A 124 2.09 21.40 13.16
N ALA A 125 1.09 22.28 13.12
CA ALA A 125 1.24 23.67 12.67
C ALA A 125 2.19 24.50 13.56
N GLU A 126 2.34 24.13 14.82
CA GLU A 126 3.19 24.80 15.79
C GLU A 126 4.65 24.29 15.80
N VAL A 127 4.99 23.32 14.94
CA VAL A 127 6.30 22.65 14.93
C VAL A 127 7.15 23.07 13.73
N ASP A 128 8.28 23.73 13.97
CA ASP A 128 9.17 24.23 12.93
C ASP A 128 10.03 23.16 12.26
N LYS A 129 10.34 22.04 12.96
CA LYS A 129 11.25 20.99 12.45
C LYS A 129 10.49 19.72 12.06
N ASN A 130 10.56 19.35 10.78
CA ASN A 130 10.02 18.10 10.24
C ASN A 130 8.51 17.86 10.53
N PRO A 131 7.61 18.81 10.26
CA PRO A 131 6.19 18.69 10.59
C PRO A 131 5.55 17.46 9.93
N CYS A 132 5.96 17.10 8.71
CA CYS A 132 5.45 15.93 7.99
C CYS A 132 5.81 14.60 8.67
N TYR A 133 7.01 14.48 9.22
CA TYR A 133 7.42 13.29 9.95
C TYR A 133 6.60 13.11 11.24
N LEU A 134 6.44 14.22 12.00
CA LEU A 134 5.64 14.20 13.21
C LEU A 134 4.17 13.87 12.91
N CYS A 135 3.60 14.50 11.89
CA CYS A 135 2.24 14.22 11.42
C CYS A 135 2.06 12.73 11.09
N ALA A 136 2.96 12.16 10.30
CA ALA A 136 2.88 10.74 9.92
C ALA A 136 2.99 9.80 11.14
N ARG A 137 3.86 10.12 12.10
CA ARG A 137 4.03 9.38 13.34
C ARG A 137 2.79 9.43 14.24
N MET A 138 2.23 10.64 14.44
CA MET A 138 1.02 10.83 15.23
C MET A 138 -0.18 10.15 14.61
N ARG A 139 -0.39 10.34 13.29
CA ARG A 139 -1.47 9.65 12.55
C ARG A 139 -1.44 8.15 12.75
N ARG A 140 -0.26 7.55 12.69
CA ARG A 140 -0.11 6.12 12.91
C ARG A 140 -0.49 5.73 14.33
N GLY A 141 -0.05 6.47 15.36
CA GLY A 141 -0.40 6.21 16.75
C GLY A 141 -1.92 6.26 17.00
N TYR A 142 -2.59 7.29 16.50
CA TYR A 142 -4.05 7.43 16.62
C TYR A 142 -4.81 6.30 15.90
N LEU A 143 -4.38 5.93 14.69
CA LEU A 143 -4.99 4.83 13.95
C LEU A 143 -4.88 3.50 14.71
N TYR A 144 -3.72 3.20 15.29
CA TYR A 144 -3.55 1.99 16.10
C TYR A 144 -4.41 2.02 17.37
N SER A 145 -4.46 3.15 18.09
CA SER A 145 -5.26 3.30 19.30
C SER A 145 -6.74 3.02 19.02
N HIS A 146 -7.31 3.74 18.05
CA HIS A 146 -8.71 3.59 17.71
C HIS A 146 -9.05 2.20 17.12
N ALA A 147 -8.15 1.63 16.32
CA ALA A 147 -8.32 0.27 15.83
C ALA A 147 -8.40 -0.74 16.99
N LYS A 148 -7.52 -0.59 17.99
CA LYS A 148 -7.50 -1.44 19.18
C LYS A 148 -8.75 -1.26 20.04
N GLU A 149 -9.21 -0.02 20.24
CA GLU A 149 -10.47 0.30 20.94
C GLU A 149 -11.69 -0.34 20.27
N LEU A 150 -11.67 -0.47 18.92
CA LEU A 150 -12.70 -1.15 18.14
C LEU A 150 -12.54 -2.69 18.12
N GLY A 151 -11.58 -3.22 18.88
CA GLY A 151 -11.30 -4.66 18.97
C GLY A 151 -10.61 -5.24 17.71
N CYS A 152 -10.00 -4.41 16.88
CA CYS A 152 -9.22 -4.88 15.74
C CYS A 152 -7.86 -5.42 16.21
N ASN A 153 -7.39 -6.49 15.57
CA ASN A 153 -6.03 -7.03 15.76
C ASN A 153 -5.09 -6.66 14.61
N LYS A 154 -5.62 -6.10 13.52
CA LYS A 154 -4.82 -5.67 12.38
C LYS A 154 -5.22 -4.27 11.89
N ILE A 155 -4.23 -3.55 11.32
CA ILE A 155 -4.47 -2.36 10.51
C ILE A 155 -3.99 -2.61 9.09
N ALA A 156 -4.78 -2.26 8.08
CA ALA A 156 -4.45 -2.35 6.67
C ALA A 156 -4.12 -0.98 6.10
N LEU A 157 -2.95 -0.85 5.45
CA LEU A 157 -2.50 0.38 4.80
C LEU A 157 -2.39 0.19 3.28
N GLY A 158 -2.80 1.21 2.53
CA GLY A 158 -2.90 1.22 1.07
C GLY A 158 -1.58 1.37 0.32
N HIS A 159 -0.45 0.86 0.85
CA HIS A 159 0.81 0.84 0.13
C HIS A 159 0.78 -0.22 -0.97
N HIS A 160 1.38 0.11 -2.11
CA HIS A 160 1.36 -0.69 -3.32
C HIS A 160 2.77 -1.03 -3.83
N PHE A 161 2.88 -1.79 -4.93
CA PHE A 161 4.13 -2.27 -5.49
C PHE A 161 5.17 -1.15 -5.74
N ASP A 162 4.72 -0.02 -6.28
CA ASP A 162 5.62 1.12 -6.58
C ASP A 162 6.21 1.72 -5.30
N ASP A 163 5.43 1.84 -4.21
CA ASP A 163 5.93 2.27 -2.90
C ASP A 163 7.06 1.37 -2.38
N VAL A 164 6.96 0.07 -2.64
CA VAL A 164 7.97 -0.93 -2.21
C VAL A 164 9.29 -0.70 -2.95
N ILE A 165 9.24 -0.64 -4.30
CA ILE A 165 10.46 -0.46 -5.10
C ILE A 165 11.10 0.91 -4.89
N GLU A 166 10.29 1.98 -4.75
CA GLU A 166 10.76 3.31 -4.36
C GLU A 166 11.49 3.28 -3.01
N THR A 167 10.96 2.53 -2.03
CA THR A 167 11.58 2.40 -0.70
C THR A 167 12.92 1.65 -0.77
N VAL A 168 13.01 0.58 -1.57
CA VAL A 168 14.28 -0.14 -1.81
C VAL A 168 15.33 0.82 -2.38
N LEU A 169 14.99 1.54 -3.45
CA LEU A 169 15.90 2.50 -4.08
C LEU A 169 16.30 3.64 -3.15
N MET A 170 15.37 4.17 -2.36
CA MET A 170 15.66 5.19 -1.34
C MET A 170 16.64 4.67 -0.28
N GLY A 171 16.47 3.43 0.19
CA GLY A 171 17.37 2.78 1.12
C GLY A 171 18.79 2.67 0.56
N MET A 172 18.92 2.16 -0.67
CA MET A 172 20.19 1.98 -1.34
C MET A 172 20.90 3.32 -1.65
N LEU A 173 20.18 4.27 -2.25
CA LEU A 173 20.79 5.49 -2.82
C LEU A 173 21.02 6.60 -1.78
N TYR A 174 20.17 6.68 -0.73
CA TYR A 174 20.25 7.76 0.25
C TYR A 174 20.62 7.32 1.67
N SER A 175 20.55 6.02 1.95
CA SER A 175 20.85 5.51 3.30
C SER A 175 21.92 4.43 3.33
N GLY A 176 22.42 3.97 2.16
CA GLY A 176 23.41 2.90 2.05
C GLY A 176 22.91 1.56 2.63
N LYS A 177 21.59 1.31 2.58
CA LYS A 177 20.96 0.11 3.14
C LYS A 177 20.11 -0.62 2.14
N VAL A 178 20.16 -1.95 2.16
CA VAL A 178 19.24 -2.81 1.41
C VAL A 178 18.10 -3.19 2.33
N GLU A 179 17.07 -2.39 2.33
CA GLU A 179 15.86 -2.60 3.15
C GLU A 179 14.60 -2.16 2.40
N THR A 180 13.44 -2.64 2.82
CA THR A 180 12.15 -2.25 2.26
C THR A 180 11.06 -2.16 3.34
N MET A 181 9.88 -1.66 2.96
CA MET A 181 8.72 -1.77 3.82
C MET A 181 8.22 -3.22 3.83
N MET A 182 8.03 -3.80 5.01
CA MET A 182 7.56 -5.18 5.13
C MET A 182 6.08 -5.32 4.75
N PRO A 183 5.66 -6.42 4.08
CA PRO A 183 4.25 -6.66 3.75
C PRO A 183 3.37 -6.81 4.98
N LYS A 184 3.91 -7.35 6.08
CA LYS A 184 3.29 -7.34 7.42
C LYS A 184 4.35 -7.18 8.50
N LEU A 185 3.94 -6.64 9.65
CA LEU A 185 4.81 -6.52 10.82
C LEU A 185 3.99 -6.34 12.10
N HIS A 186 4.49 -6.91 13.18
CA HIS A 186 3.95 -6.66 14.51
C HIS A 186 4.23 -5.24 14.98
N SER A 187 3.27 -4.64 15.66
CA SER A 187 3.45 -3.32 16.24
C SER A 187 4.32 -3.43 17.50
N LYS A 188 5.40 -2.64 17.55
CA LYS A 188 6.26 -2.56 18.76
C LYS A 188 5.57 -1.83 19.93
N ASN A 189 4.63 -0.93 19.64
CA ASN A 189 4.00 -0.05 20.63
C ASN A 189 2.57 -0.47 21.01
N PHE A 190 1.95 -1.34 20.22
CA PHE A 190 0.58 -1.81 20.42
C PHE A 190 0.58 -3.35 20.39
N GLU A 191 0.71 -3.94 21.57
CA GLU A 191 0.75 -5.39 21.73
C GLU A 191 -0.49 -6.05 21.14
N GLY A 192 -0.29 -7.16 20.41
CA GLY A 192 -1.34 -7.92 19.74
C GLY A 192 -1.81 -7.30 18.41
N MET A 193 -1.24 -6.16 17.99
CA MET A 193 -1.58 -5.51 16.72
C MET A 193 -0.57 -5.81 15.62
N GLU A 194 -1.06 -6.11 14.42
CA GLU A 194 -0.26 -6.20 13.19
C GLU A 194 -0.61 -5.10 12.18
N LEU A 195 0.38 -4.66 11.43
CA LEU A 195 0.20 -3.86 10.23
C LEU A 195 0.31 -4.76 9.00
N ILE A 196 -0.63 -4.64 8.08
CA ILE A 196 -0.62 -5.36 6.80
C ILE A 196 -0.71 -4.42 5.60
N ARG A 197 -0.15 -4.84 4.45
CA ARG A 197 -0.19 -4.11 3.18
C ARG A 197 -0.77 -5.00 2.08
N PRO A 198 -2.09 -5.10 1.98
CA PRO A 198 -2.74 -6.06 1.07
C PRO A 198 -2.45 -5.79 -0.42
N MET A 199 -2.18 -4.53 -0.80
CA MET A 199 -1.87 -4.17 -2.19
C MET A 199 -0.38 -4.23 -2.54
N TYR A 200 0.45 -4.89 -1.72
CA TYR A 200 1.91 -4.96 -1.86
C TYR A 200 2.42 -5.37 -3.25
N MET A 201 1.64 -6.09 -4.03
CA MET A 201 1.96 -6.55 -5.39
C MET A 201 1.12 -5.86 -6.48
N VAL A 202 0.25 -4.91 -6.14
CA VAL A 202 -0.58 -4.16 -7.10
C VAL A 202 0.19 -2.95 -7.58
N LYS A 203 0.28 -2.73 -8.90
CA LYS A 203 0.98 -1.59 -9.48
C LYS A 203 0.15 -0.30 -9.42
N GLU A 204 0.79 0.84 -9.23
CA GLU A 204 0.12 2.15 -9.21
C GLU A 204 -0.57 2.45 -10.56
N ALA A 205 0.03 2.03 -11.67
CA ALA A 205 -0.54 2.19 -13.00
C ALA A 205 -1.91 1.52 -13.13
N ASP A 206 -2.07 0.31 -12.55
CA ASP A 206 -3.35 -0.41 -12.56
C ASP A 206 -4.40 0.26 -11.66
N ILE A 207 -3.97 0.82 -10.52
CA ILE A 207 -4.84 1.61 -9.63
C ILE A 207 -5.36 2.86 -10.36
N LYS A 208 -4.47 3.57 -11.07
CA LYS A 208 -4.83 4.73 -11.89
C LYS A 208 -5.79 4.34 -13.01
N ALA A 209 -5.54 3.24 -13.72
CA ALA A 209 -6.41 2.74 -14.77
C ALA A 209 -7.82 2.38 -14.25
N TRP A 210 -7.93 1.80 -13.06
CA TRP A 210 -9.21 1.53 -12.41
C TRP A 210 -9.94 2.82 -12.02
N ARG A 211 -9.25 3.78 -11.42
CA ARG A 211 -9.79 5.11 -11.10
C ARG A 211 -10.38 5.79 -12.33
N ASP A 212 -9.58 5.85 -13.41
CA ASP A 212 -9.94 6.55 -14.64
C ASP A 212 -11.09 5.86 -15.38
N TYR A 213 -11.11 4.52 -15.39
CA TYR A 213 -12.20 3.76 -15.98
C TYR A 213 -13.55 4.05 -15.32
N HIS A 214 -13.57 4.26 -14.00
CA HIS A 214 -14.78 4.58 -13.26
C HIS A 214 -15.01 6.09 -13.09
N GLN A 215 -14.14 6.93 -13.65
CA GLN A 215 -14.20 8.40 -13.54
C GLN A 215 -14.26 8.86 -12.07
N LEU A 216 -13.50 8.20 -11.18
CA LEU A 216 -13.46 8.53 -9.79
C LEU A 216 -12.43 9.65 -9.52
N HIS A 217 -12.82 10.60 -8.67
CA HIS A 217 -11.97 11.72 -8.28
C HIS A 217 -11.66 11.61 -6.79
N PHE A 218 -10.38 11.47 -6.46
CA PHE A 218 -9.92 11.34 -5.10
C PHE A 218 -9.10 12.55 -4.69
N ILE A 219 -9.01 12.81 -3.38
CA ILE A 219 -8.10 13.83 -2.86
C ILE A 219 -6.65 13.42 -3.17
N GLN A 220 -5.85 14.39 -3.61
CA GLN A 220 -4.42 14.17 -3.87
C GLN A 220 -3.61 14.32 -2.60
N CYS A 221 -3.91 15.34 -1.81
CA CYS A 221 -3.29 15.58 -0.52
C CYS A 221 -4.31 15.99 0.52
N ALA A 222 -4.22 15.36 1.68
CA ALA A 222 -5.08 15.63 2.84
C ALA A 222 -4.62 16.82 3.69
N CYS A 223 -3.43 17.35 3.42
CA CYS A 223 -2.77 18.32 4.26
C CYS A 223 -3.31 19.73 4.00
N ARG A 224 -3.55 20.52 5.07
CA ARG A 224 -3.84 21.97 4.99
C ARG A 224 -2.65 22.78 4.44
N PHE A 225 -1.46 22.23 4.51
CA PHE A 225 -0.20 22.87 4.12
C PHE A 225 0.21 22.54 2.68
N THR A 226 -0.75 22.20 1.80
CA THR A 226 -0.50 21.74 0.42
C THR A 226 0.34 22.69 -0.41
N GLU A 227 0.27 23.98 -0.18
CA GLU A 227 1.04 24.98 -0.93
C GLU A 227 2.55 24.98 -0.59
N ASN A 228 2.92 24.48 0.59
CA ASN A 228 4.31 24.44 1.08
C ASN A 228 4.76 23.03 1.53
N CYS A 229 4.01 21.99 1.23
CA CYS A 229 4.32 20.65 1.70
C CYS A 229 5.44 20.01 0.88
N ALA A 230 6.61 19.85 1.49
CA ALA A 230 7.75 19.15 0.89
C ALA A 230 7.45 17.69 0.47
N THR A 231 6.38 17.09 1.01
CA THR A 231 6.00 15.69 0.74
C THR A 231 4.94 15.56 -0.36
N CYS A 232 4.22 16.65 -0.70
CA CYS A 232 3.10 16.64 -1.63
C CYS A 232 3.39 17.39 -2.95
N GLY A 233 4.66 17.73 -3.23
CA GLY A 233 5.07 18.35 -4.49
C GLY A 233 5.02 19.86 -4.54
N GLY A 234 4.80 20.55 -3.42
CA GLY A 234 4.88 22.03 -3.32
C GLY A 234 6.30 22.59 -3.27
N ALA A 235 7.27 21.82 -2.82
CA ALA A 235 8.70 22.13 -2.94
C ALA A 235 9.32 21.17 -3.97
N LYS A 236 10.09 21.68 -4.91
CA LYS A 236 10.78 20.91 -5.96
C LYS A 236 11.45 19.65 -5.38
N GLY A 237 10.98 18.45 -5.87
CA GLY A 237 11.71 17.21 -5.82
C GLY A 237 11.89 16.62 -4.43
N SER A 238 10.86 15.95 -3.89
CA SER A 238 11.14 15.04 -2.77
C SER A 238 12.01 13.87 -3.28
N LYS A 239 12.87 13.31 -2.42
CA LYS A 239 13.65 12.09 -2.75
C LYS A 239 12.78 10.97 -3.31
N ARG A 240 11.52 10.91 -2.91
CA ARG A 240 10.56 9.95 -3.43
C ARG A 240 10.14 10.26 -4.87
N ASP A 241 9.98 11.54 -5.22
CA ASP A 241 9.65 11.93 -6.61
C ASP A 241 10.82 11.63 -7.55
N GLU A 242 12.07 11.84 -7.09
CA GLU A 242 13.26 11.41 -7.83
C GLU A 242 13.27 9.90 -8.08
N MET A 243 12.87 9.10 -7.10
CA MET A 243 12.76 7.63 -7.29
C MET A 243 11.65 7.26 -8.26
N LYS A 244 10.50 7.96 -8.24
CA LYS A 244 9.43 7.76 -9.24
C LYS A 244 9.91 8.04 -10.65
N GLU A 245 10.64 9.13 -10.85
CA GLU A 245 11.24 9.47 -12.16
C GLU A 245 12.26 8.43 -12.60
N LEU A 246 13.11 7.95 -11.67
CA LEU A 246 14.10 6.91 -11.95
C LEU A 246 13.43 5.59 -12.37
N VAL A 247 12.40 5.17 -11.63
CA VAL A 247 11.61 3.97 -11.96
C VAL A 247 10.90 4.11 -13.30
N ALA A 248 10.38 5.30 -13.61
CA ALA A 248 9.76 5.56 -14.91
C ALA A 248 10.76 5.38 -16.06
N LYS A 249 12.00 5.91 -15.92
CA LYS A 249 13.08 5.71 -16.90
C LYS A 249 13.48 4.23 -17.04
N PHE A 250 13.53 3.49 -15.96
CA PHE A 250 13.80 2.05 -16.02
C PHE A 250 12.73 1.28 -16.80
N ARG A 251 11.46 1.64 -16.63
CA ARG A 251 10.34 1.04 -17.39
C ARG A 251 10.43 1.30 -18.89
N GLU A 252 10.95 2.47 -19.31
CA GLU A 252 11.20 2.76 -20.73
C GLU A 252 12.27 1.84 -21.31
N THR A 253 13.23 1.40 -20.48
CA THR A 253 14.33 0.53 -20.92
C THR A 253 13.93 -0.94 -20.93
N SER A 254 13.24 -1.42 -19.87
CA SER A 254 12.83 -2.82 -19.75
C SER A 254 11.78 -3.03 -18.67
N ASP A 255 10.72 -3.79 -18.99
CA ASP A 255 9.65 -4.18 -18.07
C ASP A 255 10.13 -5.08 -16.92
N VAL A 256 11.33 -5.65 -17.01
CA VAL A 256 11.85 -6.61 -16.01
C VAL A 256 12.53 -5.89 -14.84
N ILE A 257 13.04 -4.68 -15.05
CA ILE A 257 13.86 -3.97 -14.05
C ILE A 257 13.08 -3.73 -12.75
N GLU A 258 11.85 -3.28 -12.85
CA GLU A 258 11.02 -3.03 -11.65
C GLU A 258 10.77 -4.31 -10.82
N TYR A 259 10.60 -5.45 -11.49
CA TYR A 259 10.46 -6.75 -10.82
C TYR A 259 11.78 -7.22 -10.20
N ASN A 260 12.92 -6.94 -10.85
CA ASN A 260 14.23 -7.26 -10.30
C ASN A 260 14.51 -6.44 -9.03
N ILE A 261 14.18 -5.14 -9.02
CA ILE A 261 14.28 -4.32 -7.81
C ILE A 261 13.38 -4.89 -6.70
N PHE A 262 12.14 -5.25 -7.02
CA PHE A 262 11.22 -5.85 -6.05
C PHE A 262 11.74 -7.19 -5.51
N ASN A 263 12.28 -8.04 -6.38
CA ASN A 263 12.76 -9.36 -6.03
C ASN A 263 14.11 -9.35 -5.30
N SER A 264 14.93 -8.31 -5.47
CA SER A 264 16.26 -8.22 -4.83
C SER A 264 16.18 -8.36 -3.30
N VAL A 265 15.15 -7.81 -2.68
CA VAL A 265 14.92 -7.93 -1.23
C VAL A 265 14.20 -9.21 -0.79
N HIS A 266 13.73 -10.02 -1.76
CA HIS A 266 13.15 -11.34 -1.50
C HIS A 266 14.14 -12.49 -1.73
N ASN A 267 15.25 -12.22 -2.40
CA ASN A 267 16.21 -13.23 -2.82
C ASN A 267 17.64 -12.77 -2.49
N VAL A 268 17.84 -12.45 -1.22
CA VAL A 268 19.16 -12.03 -0.71
C VAL A 268 20.01 -13.27 -0.45
N ASN A 269 21.19 -13.33 -1.10
CA ASN A 269 22.17 -14.37 -0.81
C ASN A 269 23.17 -13.87 0.25
N LEU A 270 23.01 -14.30 1.49
CA LEU A 270 23.83 -13.86 2.61
C LEU A 270 25.32 -14.23 2.48
N ARG A 271 25.66 -15.24 1.66
CA ARG A 271 27.06 -15.63 1.41
C ARG A 271 27.82 -14.67 0.50
N THR A 272 27.10 -13.83 -0.23
CA THR A 272 27.70 -12.86 -1.16
C THR A 272 27.46 -11.41 -0.73
N ILE A 273 27.10 -11.20 0.54
CA ILE A 273 26.96 -9.90 1.19
C ILE A 273 28.08 -9.72 2.20
N ILE A 274 28.73 -8.56 2.20
CA ILE A 274 29.86 -8.25 3.09
C ILE A 274 29.44 -8.25 4.55
N GLY A 275 28.21 -7.75 4.85
CA GLY A 275 27.69 -7.73 6.19
C GLY A 275 26.19 -7.46 6.22
N TYR A 276 25.53 -7.82 7.30
CA TYR A 276 24.11 -7.56 7.54
C TYR A 276 23.79 -7.40 9.02
N HIS A 277 22.70 -6.72 9.33
CA HIS A 277 22.18 -6.58 10.68
C HIS A 277 20.92 -7.43 10.87
N LYS A 278 20.85 -8.15 11.98
CA LYS A 278 19.67 -8.91 12.39
C LYS A 278 19.54 -8.88 13.92
N ASP A 279 18.35 -8.48 14.42
CA ASP A 279 18.02 -8.48 15.86
C ASP A 279 19.08 -7.76 16.73
N ASP A 280 19.46 -6.53 16.32
CA ASP A 280 20.50 -5.69 16.95
C ASP A 280 21.93 -6.28 16.92
N MET A 281 22.13 -7.38 16.19
CA MET A 281 23.46 -7.97 15.94
C MET A 281 23.95 -7.61 14.54
N GLU A 282 25.24 -7.35 14.45
CA GLU A 282 25.97 -7.14 13.20
C GLU A 282 26.71 -8.43 12.81
N TYR A 283 26.58 -8.84 11.56
CA TYR A 283 27.25 -10.00 10.98
C TYR A 283 28.14 -9.55 9.83
N ASN A 284 29.35 -10.12 9.79
CA ASN A 284 30.34 -9.86 8.76
C ASN A 284 30.74 -11.16 8.07
N PHE A 285 31.10 -11.11 6.78
CA PHE A 285 31.53 -12.31 6.03
C PHE A 285 32.75 -12.99 6.64
N LEU A 286 33.58 -12.26 7.41
CA LEU A 286 34.77 -12.83 8.10
C LEU A 286 34.37 -13.75 9.25
N ASP A 287 33.18 -13.65 9.79
CA ASP A 287 32.74 -14.47 10.91
C ASP A 287 32.68 -15.96 10.54
N ASP A 288 32.38 -16.26 9.26
CA ASP A 288 32.24 -17.62 8.72
C ASP A 288 33.31 -17.97 7.65
N TYR A 289 34.26 -17.07 7.39
CA TYR A 289 35.19 -17.18 6.23
C TYR A 289 36.01 -18.48 6.24
N ASP A 290 36.57 -18.89 7.39
CA ASP A 290 37.39 -20.09 7.54
C ASP A 290 36.58 -21.39 7.51
N ASP A 291 35.27 -21.32 7.69
CA ASP A 291 34.35 -22.44 7.62
C ASP A 291 33.70 -22.62 6.23
N TRP A 292 33.98 -21.69 5.31
CA TRP A 292 33.59 -21.77 3.91
C TRP A 292 34.26 -22.95 3.22
N GLY A 293 33.45 -23.94 2.83
CA GLY A 293 33.93 -25.16 2.17
C GLY A 293 34.04 -26.39 3.08
N LYS A 294 33.95 -26.25 4.42
CA LYS A 294 33.94 -27.39 5.34
C LYS A 294 32.58 -28.08 5.47
N THR A 295 31.49 -27.36 5.22
CA THR A 295 30.15 -27.92 5.11
C THR A 295 29.89 -28.25 3.63
N GLY A 296 30.00 -29.50 3.24
CA GLY A 296 29.88 -30.01 1.89
C GLY A 296 28.46 -29.77 1.26
N HIS A 297 28.22 -28.60 0.77
CA HIS A 297 27.15 -28.31 -0.15
C HIS A 297 27.74 -27.76 -1.44
N GLY A 298 27.79 -28.67 -2.41
CA GLY A 298 28.14 -28.65 -3.78
C GLY A 298 28.39 -27.31 -4.47
N GLU A 299 29.55 -27.25 -5.05
CA GLU A 299 29.88 -26.45 -6.20
C GLU A 299 28.75 -26.56 -7.25
N ASN A 300 27.97 -25.51 -7.38
CA ASN A 300 27.24 -25.23 -8.63
C ASN A 300 27.67 -23.84 -9.10
N SER A 301 28.93 -23.76 -9.49
CA SER A 301 29.42 -22.71 -10.39
C SER A 301 28.86 -23.03 -11.78
N THR A 302 27.79 -22.38 -12.16
CA THR A 302 27.47 -22.21 -13.57
C THR A 302 28.52 -21.24 -14.14
N GLU A 303 29.60 -21.84 -14.67
CA GLU A 303 30.46 -21.15 -15.61
C GLU A 303 29.60 -20.73 -16.80
N VAL A 304 29.50 -19.42 -16.97
CA VAL A 304 29.00 -18.82 -18.21
C VAL A 304 30.15 -19.02 -19.23
N SER A 305 30.10 -20.13 -19.98
CA SER A 305 30.91 -20.33 -21.16
C SER A 305 30.51 -19.28 -22.19
N GLY A 306 31.34 -18.24 -22.31
CA GLY A 306 31.34 -17.39 -23.46
C GLY A 306 31.89 -18.16 -24.64
N GLU A 307 31.03 -18.61 -25.54
CA GLU A 307 31.43 -18.96 -26.89
C GLU A 307 31.29 -17.75 -27.79
N SER A 308 32.48 -17.24 -28.14
CA SER A 308 32.69 -16.42 -29.31
C SER A 308 32.71 -17.34 -30.54
N GLU A 309 31.76 -17.16 -31.44
CA GLU A 309 31.92 -17.61 -32.81
C GLU A 309 31.67 -16.50 -33.82
N SER A 310 32.63 -16.40 -34.67
CA SER A 310 32.88 -15.68 -35.89
C SER A 310 31.72 -15.45 -36.84
#